data_6cd9dcba3d0ba1d50465c72136919777
#
_entry.id   6cd9dcba3d0ba1d50465c72136919777
#
_cell.length_a   1.000
_cell.length_b   1.000
_cell.length_c   1.000
_cell.angle_alpha   90.00
_cell.angle_beta   90.00
_cell.angle_gamma   90.00
#
_symmetry.space_group_name_H-M   'P 1'
#
loop_
_entity.id
_entity.type
_entity.pdbx_description
1 polymer ?
#
loop_
_entity_poly.entity_id
_entity_poly.type
_entity_poly.pdbx_seq_one_letter_code
_entity_poly.pdbx_strand_id
1 'polypeptide(L)'
;IYADRNGDGNYGDDNDMDFNGRTSTPSYNLGVNLGFAWKGLDFNMTWSGAFDYYIIWNALYYNGTQTTNGHGISERVADNHYFFDPENPADARTNLKGAYPRLTFGTPGDNRQASEFYEYKGDYLKLKNVQIGYTLPSRITKKFYVQQLRFFVSGENLLTITDYPGLDPEKGSAIGYPLMRSVTFGAQITF
;
A
#
# COMPACT_ATOMS: atom_id res chain seq x y z
N ILE A 1 6.00 -17.29 17.52
CA ILE A 1 7.13 -17.78 18.34
C ILE A 1 8.36 -17.65 17.47
N TYR A 2 9.40 -17.00 17.96
CA TYR A 2 10.70 -16.91 17.31
C TYR A 2 11.44 -18.25 17.40
N ALA A 3 12.33 -18.51 16.45
CA ALA A 3 13.16 -19.69 16.51
C ALA A 3 14.39 -19.39 17.38
N ASP A 4 14.79 -20.37 18.20
CA ASP A 4 16.10 -20.39 18.86
C ASP A 4 17.09 -21.00 17.88
N ARG A 5 17.90 -20.16 17.23
CA ARG A 5 18.83 -20.62 16.19
C ARG A 5 20.18 -21.05 16.74
N ASN A 6 20.59 -20.46 17.85
CA ASN A 6 21.87 -20.80 18.49
C ASN A 6 21.73 -21.91 19.54
N GLY A 7 20.50 -22.26 19.96
CA GLY A 7 20.22 -23.33 20.91
C GLY A 7 20.51 -22.96 22.38
N ASP A 8 20.49 -21.67 22.73
CA ASP A 8 20.80 -21.19 24.08
C ASP A 8 19.57 -21.14 25.01
N GLY A 9 18.38 -21.40 24.46
CA GLY A 9 17.09 -21.38 25.19
C GLY A 9 16.44 -20.01 25.30
N ASN A 10 17.07 -18.95 24.80
CA ASN A 10 16.46 -17.65 24.63
C ASN A 10 15.91 -17.55 23.21
N TYR A 11 14.76 -16.92 23.04
CA TYR A 11 14.07 -16.86 21.74
C TYR A 11 13.95 -15.43 21.26
N GLY A 12 14.47 -15.14 20.06
CA GLY A 12 14.33 -13.86 19.40
C GLY A 12 15.28 -12.78 19.91
N ASP A 13 16.43 -13.17 20.42
CA ASP A 13 17.54 -12.25 20.71
C ASP A 13 18.39 -11.97 19.46
N ASP A 14 19.41 -11.14 19.61
CA ASP A 14 20.30 -10.76 18.49
C ASP A 14 21.08 -11.95 17.89
N ASN A 15 21.26 -13.03 18.66
CA ASN A 15 21.95 -14.23 18.21
C ASN A 15 21.06 -15.17 17.38
N ASP A 16 19.76 -14.96 17.42
CA ASP A 16 18.77 -15.65 16.63
C ASP A 16 18.49 -14.99 15.27
N MET A 17 19.10 -13.86 15.02
CA MET A 17 18.96 -13.14 13.75
C MET A 17 19.73 -13.85 12.63
N ASP A 18 19.09 -13.99 11.48
CA ASP A 18 19.69 -14.56 10.27
C ASP A 18 19.26 -13.79 9.02
N PHE A 19 20.03 -13.95 7.97
CA PHE A 19 19.78 -13.36 6.68
C PHE A 19 18.71 -14.20 5.94
N ASN A 20 17.55 -13.61 5.68
CA ASN A 20 16.46 -14.27 4.93
C ASN A 20 16.54 -14.06 3.40
N GLY A 21 17.55 -13.33 2.92
CA GLY A 21 17.74 -13.05 1.50
C GLY A 21 16.77 -12.03 0.90
N ARG A 22 15.92 -11.40 1.72
CA ARG A 22 14.95 -10.39 1.28
C ARG A 22 15.57 -9.00 1.29
N THR A 23 15.11 -8.15 0.40
CA THR A 23 15.56 -6.76 0.29
C THR A 23 14.38 -5.80 0.37
N SER A 24 14.61 -4.63 0.96
CA SER A 24 13.63 -3.52 0.94
C SER A 24 13.74 -2.64 -0.31
N THR A 25 14.74 -2.89 -1.15
CA THR A 25 14.93 -2.17 -2.41
C THR A 25 14.38 -2.99 -3.57
N PRO A 26 13.50 -2.45 -4.42
CA PRO A 26 12.99 -3.16 -5.57
C PRO A 26 14.10 -3.62 -6.52
N SER A 27 14.09 -4.90 -6.90
CA SER A 27 15.01 -5.44 -7.92
C SER A 27 14.61 -5.00 -9.32
N TYR A 28 13.31 -4.76 -9.54
CA TYR A 28 12.79 -4.37 -10.84
C TYR A 28 11.86 -3.16 -10.72
N ASN A 29 12.04 -2.19 -11.63
CA ASN A 29 11.15 -1.07 -11.79
C ASN A 29 10.57 -1.07 -13.21
N LEU A 30 9.26 -0.88 -13.33
CA LEU A 30 8.52 -0.85 -14.58
C LEU A 30 7.89 0.53 -14.79
N GLY A 31 8.08 1.10 -15.97
CA GLY A 31 7.35 2.27 -16.44
C GLY A 31 6.79 2.00 -17.83
N VAL A 32 5.48 2.17 -18.02
CA VAL A 32 4.81 1.99 -19.30
C VAL A 32 3.97 3.21 -19.61
N ASN A 33 4.23 3.84 -20.78
CA ASN A 33 3.41 4.91 -21.31
C ASN A 33 2.74 4.44 -22.59
N LEU A 34 1.42 4.53 -22.63
CA LEU A 34 0.62 4.19 -23.79
C LEU A 34 -0.21 5.40 -24.20
N GLY A 35 -0.27 5.67 -25.50
CA GLY A 35 -1.05 6.77 -26.00
C GLY A 35 -1.45 6.56 -27.45
N PHE A 36 -2.56 7.15 -27.84
CA PHE A 36 -2.99 7.24 -29.24
C PHE A 36 -3.74 8.54 -29.50
N ALA A 37 -3.79 8.94 -30.76
CA ALA A 37 -4.62 10.04 -31.22
C ALA A 37 -5.32 9.65 -32.53
N TRP A 38 -6.62 9.94 -32.61
CA TRP A 38 -7.41 9.63 -33.76
C TRP A 38 -8.60 10.58 -33.94
N LYS A 39 -8.67 11.29 -35.07
CA LYS A 39 -9.80 12.18 -35.40
C LYS A 39 -10.20 13.18 -34.29
N GLY A 40 -9.22 13.76 -33.61
CA GLY A 40 -9.45 14.71 -32.53
C GLY A 40 -9.57 14.09 -31.14
N LEU A 41 -9.77 12.78 -31.05
CA LEU A 41 -9.65 12.05 -29.79
C LEU A 41 -8.18 11.81 -29.47
N ASP A 42 -7.77 12.07 -28.25
CA ASP A 42 -6.46 11.68 -27.71
C ASP A 42 -6.63 10.92 -26.40
N PHE A 43 -5.77 9.95 -26.19
CA PHE A 43 -5.73 9.12 -24.99
C PHE A 43 -4.28 8.91 -24.59
N ASN A 44 -3.99 9.06 -23.31
CA ASN A 44 -2.70 8.73 -22.73
C ASN A 44 -2.90 8.05 -21.38
N MET A 45 -2.07 7.06 -21.08
CA MET A 45 -1.99 6.48 -19.75
C MET A 45 -0.55 6.12 -19.41
N THR A 46 -0.24 6.25 -18.12
CA THR A 46 1.06 5.93 -17.53
C THR A 46 0.88 4.94 -16.42
N TRP A 47 1.61 3.83 -16.52
CA TRP A 47 1.73 2.83 -15.47
C TRP A 47 3.12 2.88 -14.86
N SER A 48 3.20 2.62 -13.57
CA SER A 48 4.45 2.47 -12.82
C SER A 48 4.32 1.26 -11.91
N GLY A 49 5.38 0.47 -11.80
CA GLY A 49 5.43 -0.68 -10.92
C GLY A 49 6.83 -0.90 -10.35
N ALA A 50 6.89 -1.55 -9.22
CA ALA A 50 8.11 -2.04 -8.60
C ALA A 50 7.88 -3.44 -8.09
N PHE A 51 8.90 -4.31 -8.20
CA PHE A 51 8.75 -5.74 -7.97
C PHE A 51 9.98 -6.31 -7.29
N ASP A 52 9.78 -7.47 -6.64
CA ASP A 52 10.80 -8.27 -5.98
C ASP A 52 11.48 -7.48 -4.84
N TYR A 53 10.66 -7.04 -3.89
CA TYR A 53 11.12 -6.43 -2.65
C TYR A 53 10.09 -6.64 -1.53
N TYR A 54 10.52 -6.35 -0.31
CA TYR A 54 9.70 -6.55 0.88
C TYR A 54 9.62 -5.26 1.70
N ILE A 55 8.49 -5.09 2.35
CA ILE A 55 8.20 -3.95 3.22
C ILE A 55 7.83 -4.46 4.59
N ILE A 56 8.49 -3.96 5.64
CA ILE A 56 8.02 -4.17 7.01
C ILE A 56 6.77 -3.31 7.21
N TRP A 57 5.66 -3.95 7.54
CA TRP A 57 4.43 -3.23 7.80
C TRP A 57 4.46 -2.56 9.17
N ASN A 58 4.92 -1.33 9.23
CA ASN A 58 5.12 -0.59 10.47
C ASN A 58 3.87 -0.44 11.33
N ALA A 59 2.70 -0.28 10.73
CA ALA A 59 1.45 -0.19 11.47
C ALA A 59 1.17 -1.46 12.29
N LEU A 60 1.53 -2.63 11.74
CA LEU A 60 1.46 -3.89 12.47
C LEU A 60 2.60 -4.01 13.49
N TYR A 61 3.81 -3.66 13.09
CA TYR A 61 5.02 -3.76 13.91
C TYR A 61 4.94 -2.87 15.16
N TYR A 62 4.57 -1.59 15.00
CA TYR A 62 4.55 -0.63 16.11
C TYR A 62 3.24 -0.59 16.89
N ASN A 63 2.10 -0.76 16.24
CA ASN A 63 0.78 -0.52 16.83
C ASN A 63 -0.16 -1.71 16.73
N GLY A 64 0.19 -2.74 15.94
CA GLY A 64 -0.73 -3.80 15.58
C GLY A 64 -1.06 -4.76 16.71
N THR A 65 -0.14 -4.97 17.64
CA THR A 65 -0.29 -5.95 18.72
C THR A 65 -0.15 -5.35 20.12
N GLN A 66 -0.03 -4.03 20.18
CA GLN A 66 0.23 -3.33 21.42
C GLN A 66 -0.48 -1.99 21.45
N THR A 67 -1.30 -1.77 22.45
CA THR A 67 -1.95 -0.48 22.69
C THR A 67 -1.14 0.29 23.73
N THR A 68 -0.43 1.32 23.33
CA THR A 68 0.24 2.24 24.24
C THR A 68 -0.19 3.67 23.94
N ASN A 69 -0.34 4.47 24.97
CA ASN A 69 -0.53 5.92 24.85
C ASN A 69 -1.64 6.36 23.87
N GLY A 70 -2.76 5.65 23.83
CA GLY A 70 -3.89 6.01 22.99
C GLY A 70 -3.76 5.66 21.50
N HIS A 71 -2.75 4.86 21.13
CA HIS A 71 -2.67 4.33 19.76
C HIS A 71 -3.78 3.31 19.52
N GLY A 72 -4.54 3.50 18.46
CA GLY A 72 -5.53 2.53 17.98
C GLY A 72 -4.87 1.36 17.27
N ILE A 73 -5.53 0.21 17.29
CA ILE A 73 -5.20 -0.95 16.46
C ILE A 73 -6.13 -0.99 15.24
N SER A 74 -5.67 -1.57 14.14
CA SER A 74 -6.53 -1.75 12.97
C SER A 74 -7.62 -2.78 13.26
N GLU A 75 -8.82 -2.60 12.69
CA GLU A 75 -9.93 -3.55 12.76
C GLU A 75 -9.48 -4.97 12.38
N ARG A 76 -8.70 -5.08 11.32
CA ARG A 76 -8.13 -6.36 10.85
C ARG A 76 -7.37 -7.11 11.94
N VAL A 77 -6.60 -6.41 12.77
CA VAL A 77 -5.84 -7.00 13.87
C VAL A 77 -6.77 -7.27 15.06
N ALA A 78 -7.67 -6.33 15.37
CA ALA A 78 -8.63 -6.47 16.46
C ALA A 78 -9.51 -7.71 16.29
N ASP A 79 -9.98 -7.97 15.07
CA ASP A 79 -10.88 -9.08 14.75
C ASP A 79 -10.17 -10.44 14.64
N ASN A 80 -8.86 -10.44 14.42
CA ASN A 80 -8.15 -11.69 14.11
C ASN A 80 -6.87 -11.88 14.94
N HIS A 81 -6.81 -11.33 16.15
CA HIS A 81 -5.71 -11.62 17.07
C HIS A 81 -5.97 -12.90 17.87
N TYR A 82 -4.89 -13.52 18.35
CA TYR A 82 -4.99 -14.61 19.32
C TYR A 82 -5.58 -14.10 20.64
N PHE A 83 -6.62 -14.75 21.11
CA PHE A 83 -7.20 -14.47 22.42
C PHE A 83 -7.56 -15.77 23.16
N PHE A 84 -7.14 -15.89 24.40
CA PHE A 84 -7.52 -16.96 25.31
C PHE A 84 -7.49 -16.45 26.75
N ASP A 85 -8.59 -16.68 27.46
CA ASP A 85 -8.70 -16.41 28.90
C ASP A 85 -8.74 -17.75 29.66
N PRO A 86 -7.69 -18.09 30.42
CA PRO A 86 -7.66 -19.33 31.16
C PRO A 86 -8.70 -19.39 32.29
N GLU A 87 -9.15 -18.25 32.82
CA GLU A 87 -10.20 -18.18 33.87
C GLU A 87 -11.60 -18.34 33.27
N ASN A 88 -11.78 -18.02 32.00
CA ASN A 88 -13.01 -18.19 31.25
C ASN A 88 -12.77 -18.79 29.85
N PRO A 89 -12.42 -20.08 29.73
CA PRO A 89 -12.13 -20.70 28.44
C PRO A 89 -13.28 -20.69 27.43
N ALA A 90 -14.51 -20.50 27.89
CA ALA A 90 -15.72 -20.42 27.07
C ALA A 90 -16.08 -18.99 26.66
N ASP A 91 -15.19 -18.02 26.88
CA ASP A 91 -15.38 -16.65 26.42
C ASP A 91 -15.64 -16.61 24.90
N ALA A 92 -16.67 -15.89 24.49
CA ALA A 92 -17.05 -15.76 23.08
C ALA A 92 -15.95 -15.13 22.21
N ARG A 93 -15.00 -14.42 22.80
CA ARG A 93 -13.83 -13.83 22.12
C ARG A 93 -12.69 -14.82 21.92
N THR A 94 -12.77 -16.06 22.49
CA THR A 94 -11.70 -17.06 22.38
C THR A 94 -11.37 -17.33 20.91
N ASN A 95 -10.13 -17.03 20.52
CA ASN A 95 -9.61 -17.22 19.18
C ASN A 95 -8.19 -17.82 19.23
N LEU A 96 -8.13 -19.15 19.27
CA LEU A 96 -6.85 -19.89 19.33
C LEU A 96 -6.13 -19.94 17.98
N LYS A 97 -6.81 -19.57 16.88
CA LYS A 97 -6.28 -19.58 15.52
C LYS A 97 -6.07 -18.18 14.96
N GLY A 98 -6.04 -17.15 15.82
CA GLY A 98 -5.80 -15.78 15.40
C GLY A 98 -4.52 -15.67 14.56
N ALA A 99 -4.62 -14.94 13.45
CA ALA A 99 -3.48 -14.70 12.55
C ALA A 99 -2.46 -13.73 13.16
N TYR A 100 -2.87 -12.96 14.17
CA TYR A 100 -2.01 -11.99 14.83
C TYR A 100 -1.74 -12.41 16.28
N PRO A 101 -0.59 -11.98 16.86
CA PRO A 101 -0.27 -12.25 18.24
C PRO A 101 -1.33 -11.69 19.21
N ARG A 102 -1.30 -12.17 20.44
CA ARG A 102 -2.09 -11.63 21.55
C ARG A 102 -1.85 -10.13 21.67
N LEU A 103 -2.92 -9.37 21.82
CA LEU A 103 -2.84 -7.95 22.14
C LEU A 103 -2.33 -7.76 23.57
N THR A 104 -1.37 -6.88 23.74
CA THR A 104 -0.79 -6.52 25.04
C THR A 104 -0.97 -5.03 25.29
N PHE A 105 -1.08 -4.65 26.56
CA PHE A 105 -1.17 -3.25 26.97
C PHE A 105 0.15 -2.82 27.63
N GLY A 106 0.71 -1.71 27.22
CA GLY A 106 1.85 -1.05 27.87
C GLY A 106 3.21 -1.46 27.34
N THR A 107 3.84 -2.46 27.90
CA THR A 107 5.25 -2.79 27.63
C THR A 107 5.42 -3.54 26.29
N PRO A 108 6.45 -3.22 25.51
CA PRO A 108 6.84 -4.06 24.38
C PRO A 108 7.17 -5.46 24.92
N GLY A 109 6.35 -6.43 24.60
CA GLY A 109 6.71 -7.83 24.77
C GLY A 109 7.46 -8.32 23.53
N ASP A 110 7.82 -9.58 23.53
CA ASP A 110 8.55 -10.26 22.45
C ASP A 110 7.88 -10.17 21.06
N ASN A 111 6.63 -9.73 21.03
CA ASN A 111 5.86 -9.53 19.77
C ASN A 111 6.38 -8.37 18.88
N ARG A 112 7.38 -7.62 19.33
CA ARG A 112 7.96 -6.47 18.60
C ARG A 112 9.35 -6.74 18.03
N GLN A 113 9.80 -7.95 18.03
CA GLN A 113 11.07 -8.29 17.39
C GLN A 113 10.92 -8.25 15.86
N ALA A 114 11.94 -7.71 15.20
CA ALA A 114 12.01 -7.73 13.74
C ALA A 114 11.96 -9.20 13.26
N SER A 115 11.01 -9.50 12.40
CA SER A 115 10.82 -10.88 11.93
C SER A 115 10.09 -10.90 10.60
N GLU A 116 10.18 -12.04 9.91
CA GLU A 116 9.43 -12.28 8.67
C GLU A 116 7.91 -12.13 8.83
N PHE A 117 7.40 -12.24 10.04
CA PHE A 117 5.97 -12.04 10.33
C PHE A 117 5.48 -10.64 9.95
N TYR A 118 6.34 -9.64 10.04
CA TYR A 118 6.02 -8.24 9.72
C TYR A 118 6.39 -7.84 8.30
N GLU A 119 7.02 -8.74 7.54
CA GLU A 119 7.42 -8.51 6.17
C GLU A 119 6.35 -8.93 5.18
N TYR A 120 6.00 -8.04 4.29
CA TYR A 120 5.07 -8.27 3.19
C TYR A 120 5.73 -7.95 1.86
N LYS A 121 5.32 -8.65 0.81
CA LYS A 121 5.73 -8.28 -0.54
C LYS A 121 5.28 -6.85 -0.84
N GLY A 122 6.23 -6.05 -1.31
CA GLY A 122 6.00 -4.66 -1.71
C GLY A 122 5.57 -4.51 -3.16
N ASP A 123 5.48 -5.60 -3.92
CA ASP A 123 5.16 -5.60 -5.35
C ASP A 123 3.88 -4.82 -5.64
N TYR A 124 3.95 -3.95 -6.63
CA TYR A 124 2.78 -3.21 -7.08
C TYR A 124 2.84 -2.87 -8.56
N LEU A 125 1.65 -2.66 -9.14
CA LEU A 125 1.45 -2.01 -10.42
C LEU A 125 0.37 -0.93 -10.26
N LYS A 126 0.70 0.32 -10.62
CA LYS A 126 -0.16 1.48 -10.38
C LYS A 126 -0.44 2.24 -11.68
N LEU A 127 -1.71 2.54 -11.92
CA LEU A 127 -2.11 3.50 -12.94
C LEU A 127 -1.92 4.91 -12.38
N LYS A 128 -0.78 5.51 -12.73
CA LYS A 128 -0.36 6.83 -12.23
C LYS A 128 -1.18 7.95 -12.83
N ASN A 129 -1.41 7.86 -14.13
CA ASN A 129 -2.16 8.87 -14.86
C ASN A 129 -2.93 8.21 -16.00
N VAL A 130 -4.12 8.71 -16.27
CA VAL A 130 -4.88 8.44 -17.48
C VAL A 130 -5.55 9.74 -17.92
N GLN A 131 -5.48 10.04 -19.20
CA GLN A 131 -6.14 11.23 -19.77
C GLN A 131 -6.84 10.87 -21.07
N ILE A 132 -8.05 11.35 -21.22
CA ILE A 132 -8.83 11.30 -22.45
C ILE A 132 -9.16 12.73 -22.82
N GLY A 133 -8.82 13.14 -24.04
CA GLY A 133 -9.11 14.46 -24.56
C GLY A 133 -9.85 14.39 -25.89
N TYR A 134 -10.59 15.43 -26.20
CA TYR A 134 -11.21 15.60 -27.50
C TYR A 134 -11.06 17.03 -27.97
N THR A 135 -10.40 17.16 -29.12
CA THR A 135 -10.23 18.44 -29.83
C THR A 135 -11.33 18.62 -30.87
N LEU A 136 -12.09 19.68 -30.74
CA LEU A 136 -13.17 19.96 -31.67
C LEU A 136 -12.61 20.23 -33.07
N PRO A 137 -13.30 19.77 -34.13
CA PRO A 137 -12.93 20.07 -35.52
C PRO A 137 -12.90 21.58 -35.77
N SER A 138 -11.86 22.04 -36.48
CA SER A 138 -11.66 23.46 -36.79
C SER A 138 -12.82 24.11 -37.56
N ARG A 139 -13.64 23.29 -38.26
CA ARG A 139 -14.87 23.76 -38.91
C ARG A 139 -15.88 24.33 -37.91
N ILE A 140 -15.89 23.82 -36.68
CA ILE A 140 -16.76 24.31 -35.61
C ILE A 140 -16.13 25.51 -34.93
N THR A 141 -14.87 25.41 -34.52
CA THR A 141 -14.19 26.43 -33.68
C THR A 141 -13.97 27.75 -34.43
N LYS A 142 -13.71 27.71 -35.70
CA LYS A 142 -13.57 28.91 -36.55
C LYS A 142 -14.82 29.81 -36.56
N LYS A 143 -16.01 29.27 -36.33
CA LYS A 143 -17.24 30.08 -36.24
C LYS A 143 -17.23 31.01 -35.04
N PHE A 144 -16.40 30.72 -34.05
CA PHE A 144 -16.27 31.48 -32.79
C PHE A 144 -14.90 32.20 -32.70
N TYR A 145 -14.17 32.30 -33.81
CA TYR A 145 -12.81 32.91 -33.85
C TYR A 145 -11.80 32.20 -32.95
N VAL A 146 -12.04 30.91 -32.66
CA VAL A 146 -11.16 30.05 -31.86
C VAL A 146 -10.38 29.14 -32.83
N GLN A 147 -9.05 29.11 -32.69
CA GLN A 147 -8.19 28.24 -33.51
C GLN A 147 -8.34 26.79 -33.06
N GLN A 148 -8.30 26.55 -31.76
CA GLN A 148 -8.42 25.20 -31.18
C GLN A 148 -9.21 25.23 -29.85
N LEU A 149 -10.08 24.26 -29.71
CA LEU A 149 -10.80 24.00 -28.45
C LEU A 149 -10.72 22.50 -28.14
N ARG A 150 -10.08 22.17 -27.04
CA ARG A 150 -9.93 20.80 -26.53
C ARG A 150 -10.51 20.68 -25.14
N PHE A 151 -11.33 19.67 -24.91
CA PHE A 151 -11.79 19.24 -23.60
C PHE A 151 -11.06 17.98 -23.19
N PHE A 152 -10.78 17.83 -21.90
CA PHE A 152 -10.16 16.63 -21.40
C PHE A 152 -10.62 16.26 -19.99
N VAL A 153 -10.51 14.97 -19.70
CA VAL A 153 -10.64 14.41 -18.36
C VAL A 153 -9.35 13.67 -18.06
N SER A 154 -8.78 13.93 -16.89
CA SER A 154 -7.62 13.17 -16.40
C SER A 154 -7.90 12.59 -15.03
N GLY A 155 -7.31 11.43 -14.78
CA GLY A 155 -7.34 10.78 -13.48
C GLY A 155 -5.93 10.44 -13.02
N GLU A 156 -5.68 10.60 -11.73
CA GLU A 156 -4.39 10.26 -11.13
C GLU A 156 -4.56 9.22 -10.01
N ASN A 157 -3.63 8.29 -9.93
CA ASN A 157 -3.59 7.24 -8.93
C ASN A 157 -4.90 6.43 -8.82
N LEU A 158 -5.60 6.22 -9.95
CA LEU A 158 -6.94 5.63 -9.94
C LEU A 158 -6.96 4.16 -9.52
N LEU A 159 -5.90 3.41 -9.85
CA LEU A 159 -5.81 1.99 -9.59
C LEU A 159 -4.42 1.62 -9.05
N THR A 160 -4.42 0.83 -7.99
CA THR A 160 -3.20 0.16 -7.47
C THR A 160 -3.50 -1.32 -7.34
N ILE A 161 -2.67 -2.14 -7.94
CA ILE A 161 -2.70 -3.61 -7.85
C ILE A 161 -1.53 -4.01 -6.98
N THR A 162 -1.80 -4.60 -5.81
CA THR A 162 -0.79 -5.00 -4.83
C THR A 162 -1.40 -5.94 -3.80
N ASP A 163 -0.59 -6.83 -3.23
CA ASP A 163 -0.94 -7.66 -2.07
C ASP A 163 -0.46 -7.02 -0.75
N TYR A 164 0.22 -5.87 -0.81
CA TYR A 164 0.66 -5.17 0.38
C TYR A 164 -0.52 -4.67 1.22
N PRO A 165 -0.63 -5.05 2.50
CA PRO A 165 -1.77 -4.72 3.34
C PRO A 165 -1.77 -3.28 3.87
N GLY A 166 -0.66 -2.56 3.71
CA GLY A 166 -0.52 -1.16 4.15
C GLY A 166 -1.25 -0.18 3.25
N LEU A 167 -1.07 1.11 3.52
CA LEU A 167 -1.79 2.18 2.82
C LEU A 167 -1.39 2.33 1.36
N ASP A 168 -0.08 2.27 1.08
CA ASP A 168 0.46 2.47 -0.26
C ASP A 168 1.86 1.84 -0.36
N PRO A 169 2.07 0.83 -1.21
CA PRO A 169 3.37 0.17 -1.35
C PRO A 169 4.47 1.11 -1.89
N GLU A 170 4.11 2.14 -2.65
CA GLU A 170 5.05 3.12 -3.17
C GLU A 170 5.63 4.03 -2.07
N LYS A 171 4.91 4.20 -0.98
CA LYS A 171 5.39 4.91 0.22
C LYS A 171 6.09 3.99 1.21
N GLY A 172 6.14 2.71 0.94
CA GLY A 172 6.72 1.72 1.82
C GLY A 172 5.99 1.63 3.17
N SER A 173 6.78 1.51 4.23
CA SER A 173 6.27 1.35 5.59
C SER A 173 5.78 2.64 6.25
N ALA A 174 5.92 3.79 5.60
CA ALA A 174 5.60 5.07 6.21
C ALA A 174 4.10 5.19 6.52
N ILE A 175 3.81 5.47 7.78
CA ILE A 175 2.46 5.86 8.22
C ILE A 175 2.33 7.36 7.91
N GLY A 176 1.52 7.69 6.93
CA GLY A 176 1.35 9.06 6.48
C GLY A 176 0.10 9.22 5.63
N TYR A 177 -0.06 10.41 5.08
CA TYR A 177 -1.19 10.68 4.20
C TYR A 177 -1.13 9.77 2.97
N PRO A 178 -2.18 9.02 2.65
CA PRO A 178 -2.22 8.17 1.46
C PRO A 178 -2.15 9.04 0.19
N LEU A 179 -1.68 8.45 -0.91
CA LEU A 179 -1.76 9.11 -2.21
C LEU A 179 -3.24 9.24 -2.61
N MET A 180 -3.65 10.47 -2.87
CA MET A 180 -5.01 10.78 -3.24
C MET A 180 -5.30 10.31 -4.67
N ARG A 181 -6.50 9.79 -4.89
CA ARG A 181 -7.06 9.67 -6.22
C ARG A 181 -7.66 11.01 -6.63
N SER A 182 -7.34 11.49 -7.82
CA SER A 182 -7.91 12.72 -8.33
C SER A 182 -8.52 12.53 -9.71
N VAL A 183 -9.58 13.28 -9.98
CA VAL A 183 -10.17 13.38 -11.32
C VAL A 183 -10.30 14.87 -11.65
N THR A 184 -9.74 15.26 -12.78
CA THR A 184 -9.70 16.65 -13.23
C THR A 184 -10.41 16.77 -14.58
N PHE A 185 -11.25 17.76 -14.70
CA PHE A 185 -11.88 18.17 -15.95
C PHE A 185 -11.27 19.49 -16.40
N GLY A 186 -10.92 19.60 -17.68
CA GLY A 186 -10.30 20.80 -18.20
C GLY A 186 -10.71 21.12 -19.64
N ALA A 187 -10.52 22.39 -19.98
CA ALA A 187 -10.65 22.87 -21.33
C ALA A 187 -9.42 23.70 -21.70
N GLN A 188 -8.92 23.53 -22.91
CA GLN A 188 -7.82 24.29 -23.49
C GLN A 188 -8.32 25.05 -24.71
N ILE A 189 -8.13 26.36 -24.71
CA ILE A 189 -8.59 27.24 -25.77
C ILE A 189 -7.37 27.98 -26.34
N THR A 190 -7.26 27.99 -27.66
CA THR A 190 -6.25 28.77 -28.42
C THR A 190 -6.98 29.69 -29.39
N PHE A 191 -6.63 30.96 -29.36
CA PHE A 191 -7.19 32.02 -30.22
C PHE A 191 -6.28 32.31 -31.40
#